data_31d4b6fe59533c35dd2a45b972892b51
#
_entry.id   31d4b6fe59533c35dd2a45b972892b51
#
_cell.length_a   1.000
_cell.length_b   1.000
_cell.length_c   1.000
_cell.angle_alpha   90.00
_cell.angle_beta   90.00
_cell.angle_gamma   90.00
#
_symmetry.space_group_name_H-M   'P 1'
#
loop_
_entity.id
_entity.type
_entity.pdbx_description
1 polymer ?
#
loop_
_entity_poly.entity_id
_entity_poly.type
_entity_poly.pdbx_seq_one_letter_code
_entity_poly.pdbx_strand_id
1 'polypeptide(L)'
;MAIVGGMNPKISDAVWGTSVTRQPRLENASKMKLNSPVIQLFLAPFSNPTIITDDVREVKDILSNRTHEFDRSPRTPDAYRSLLPHCSLVKATGPAFKQQRRFWEGVTGTPFLRRVAEPKMYRCALGLIDLLRAQAKMAGGRPFYCFDDFDVAAFELIWELVFGTNVDAIKNARNKVLCATSDTVQPPSLDSPARIPVIQKPDMCEAVSFFISTVAKSLKSVSQTWHLWYLRQQPVYKRKLAFKNSTIDGLIESTRSELAGLSEGQLMELKESSALVTGVRRQLLAHIRQGQPVDVPFPASVRAEIHDELFMILVAGHETKAVLLSWSVKFLIANPDKQEKLRKALIDVLPKGSNGEQPSVKAILSTSIPYLEAYMEESMRAANTSPRLVRRTTTDTQVLGYSIPKGVSVLLNPYIGTQPLDIPEHLRSETSRNSKGNFESYWDVSGMDDFQPERWLAEDGSFNPRQFPCLTFSAGPRMCYGRNLALMEFRVNLVLLVLNFKFDSLPKDLASMESQQRRFRMPRQCYVRLSPL
;
A
#
# COMPACT_ATOMS: atom_id res chain seq x y z
N MET A 1 0.83 -22.06 -25.47
CA MET A 1 1.53 -21.65 -24.23
C MET A 1 3.01 -21.57 -24.53
N ALA A 2 3.60 -20.41 -24.30
CA ALA A 2 5.05 -20.28 -24.49
C ALA A 2 5.78 -20.83 -23.25
N ILE A 3 6.77 -21.68 -23.47
CA ILE A 3 7.57 -22.31 -22.41
C ILE A 3 8.92 -21.59 -22.35
N VAL A 4 9.24 -21.01 -21.20
CA VAL A 4 10.56 -20.44 -20.95
C VAL A 4 11.28 -21.36 -19.97
N GLY A 5 12.24 -22.12 -20.48
CA GLY A 5 13.10 -23.00 -19.69
C GLY A 5 14.45 -22.34 -19.41
N GLY A 6 14.94 -22.51 -18.20
CA GLY A 6 16.27 -22.11 -17.77
C GLY A 6 16.35 -20.81 -16.96
N MET A 7 17.29 -20.77 -16.01
CA MET A 7 17.59 -19.56 -15.24
C MET A 7 18.28 -18.53 -16.15
N ASN A 8 17.51 -17.77 -16.91
CA ASN A 8 18.03 -16.53 -17.44
C ASN A 8 17.99 -15.49 -16.31
N PRO A 9 19.14 -14.95 -15.85
CA PRO A 9 19.17 -13.94 -14.78
C PRO A 9 18.24 -12.76 -15.04
N LYS A 10 18.07 -12.36 -16.31
CA LYS A 10 17.16 -11.27 -16.71
C LYS A 10 15.69 -11.60 -16.45
N ILE A 11 15.28 -12.87 -16.54
CA ILE A 11 13.90 -13.30 -16.26
C ILE A 11 13.68 -13.42 -14.77
N SER A 12 14.66 -13.99 -14.03
CA SER A 12 14.63 -14.04 -12.58
C SER A 12 14.50 -12.64 -11.97
N ASP A 13 15.29 -11.69 -12.47
CA ASP A 13 15.25 -10.29 -12.04
C ASP A 13 13.93 -9.60 -12.41
N ALA A 14 13.36 -9.88 -13.58
CA ALA A 14 12.04 -9.37 -13.97
C ALA A 14 10.92 -9.93 -13.08
N VAL A 15 11.00 -11.20 -12.68
CA VAL A 15 10.00 -11.86 -11.84
C VAL A 15 10.18 -11.54 -10.36
N TRP A 16 11.41 -11.45 -9.85
CA TRP A 16 11.68 -11.32 -8.41
C TRP A 16 12.39 -10.00 -8.02
N GLY A 17 12.81 -9.20 -9.01
CA GLY A 17 13.33 -7.84 -8.84
C GLY A 17 14.55 -7.75 -7.93
N THR A 18 15.74 -8.02 -8.45
CA THR A 18 17.01 -7.75 -7.77
C THR A 18 17.79 -6.61 -8.39
N SER A 19 17.46 -6.20 -9.62
CA SER A 19 18.21 -5.16 -10.33
C SER A 19 17.57 -3.78 -10.24
N VAL A 20 18.44 -2.80 -10.11
CA VAL A 20 18.17 -1.38 -10.34
C VAL A 20 18.03 -1.20 -11.86
N THR A 21 16.82 -1.26 -12.39
CA THR A 21 16.61 -1.02 -13.83
C THR A 21 15.36 -0.17 -14.05
N ARG A 22 15.42 0.66 -15.11
CA ARG A 22 14.22 1.13 -15.79
C ARG A 22 13.38 -0.11 -16.07
N GLN A 23 12.24 -0.21 -15.42
CA GLN A 23 11.30 -1.33 -15.48
C GLN A 23 11.71 -2.51 -16.37
N PRO A 24 12.17 -3.64 -15.83
CA PRO A 24 11.80 -4.90 -16.43
C PRO A 24 10.36 -5.16 -15.98
N ARG A 25 9.41 -4.68 -16.76
CA ARG A 25 8.02 -5.00 -16.63
C ARG A 25 7.88 -6.49 -16.89
N LEU A 26 7.01 -7.20 -16.17
CA LEU A 26 6.52 -8.51 -16.62
C LEU A 26 5.93 -8.42 -18.05
N GLU A 27 5.57 -7.21 -18.49
CA GLU A 27 5.30 -6.85 -19.88
C GLU A 27 6.42 -7.25 -20.85
N ASN A 28 7.70 -7.24 -20.40
CA ASN A 28 8.76 -7.77 -21.21
C ASN A 28 8.70 -9.30 -21.34
N ALA A 29 7.98 -10.00 -20.50
CA ALA A 29 7.78 -11.44 -20.66
C ALA A 29 6.76 -11.74 -21.76
N SER A 30 5.66 -11.00 -21.87
CA SER A 30 4.77 -11.06 -23.05
C SER A 30 5.41 -10.37 -24.26
N LYS A 31 6.16 -9.28 -24.07
CA LYS A 31 6.97 -8.59 -25.09
C LYS A 31 8.27 -9.31 -25.43
N MET A 32 8.68 -10.36 -24.72
CA MET A 32 9.81 -11.20 -25.11
C MET A 32 9.54 -12.00 -26.41
N LYS A 33 8.78 -11.45 -27.34
CA LYS A 33 8.43 -12.04 -28.65
C LYS A 33 7.66 -13.37 -28.56
N LEU A 34 7.08 -13.70 -27.40
CA LEU A 34 6.37 -14.96 -27.23
C LEU A 34 4.94 -14.90 -27.77
N ASN A 35 4.41 -13.71 -27.97
CA ASN A 35 3.05 -13.45 -28.49
C ASN A 35 2.00 -14.39 -27.89
N SER A 36 2.07 -14.62 -26.57
CA SER A 36 1.19 -15.53 -25.85
C SER A 36 0.62 -14.87 -24.60
N PRO A 37 -0.71 -14.95 -24.38
CA PRO A 37 -1.36 -14.39 -23.18
C PRO A 37 -1.06 -15.17 -21.91
N VAL A 38 -0.49 -16.37 -22.04
CA VAL A 38 -0.14 -17.26 -20.93
C VAL A 38 1.28 -17.76 -21.10
N ILE A 39 2.10 -17.53 -20.11
CA ILE A 39 3.51 -17.93 -20.08
C ILE A 39 3.71 -18.94 -18.96
N GLN A 40 4.42 -20.02 -19.25
CA GLN A 40 4.87 -20.98 -18.27
C GLN A 40 6.35 -20.74 -17.95
N LEU A 41 6.64 -20.51 -16.66
CA LEU A 41 7.99 -20.21 -16.19
C LEU A 41 8.43 -21.21 -15.12
N PHE A 42 9.61 -21.79 -15.29
CA PHE A 42 10.28 -22.59 -14.27
C PHE A 42 11.29 -21.74 -13.51
N LEU A 43 11.01 -21.49 -12.22
CA LEU A 43 11.83 -20.59 -11.38
C LEU A 43 13.07 -21.28 -10.80
N ALA A 44 13.06 -22.59 -10.73
CA ALA A 44 14.20 -23.40 -10.29
C ALA A 44 14.15 -24.78 -10.98
N PRO A 45 15.28 -25.48 -11.10
CA PRO A 45 15.30 -26.88 -11.53
C PRO A 45 14.36 -27.72 -10.66
N PHE A 46 13.59 -28.59 -11.27
CA PHE A 46 12.64 -29.51 -10.61
C PHE A 46 11.51 -28.79 -9.81
N SER A 47 11.33 -27.49 -9.95
CA SER A 47 10.20 -26.78 -9.36
C SER A 47 8.93 -26.94 -10.20
N ASN A 48 7.76 -26.88 -9.53
CA ASN A 48 6.51 -26.73 -10.26
C ASN A 48 6.52 -25.44 -11.08
N PRO A 49 5.95 -25.46 -12.29
CA PRO A 49 5.87 -24.26 -13.11
C PRO A 49 5.05 -23.17 -12.42
N THR A 50 5.38 -21.92 -12.73
CA THR A 50 4.55 -20.77 -12.42
C THR A 50 3.94 -20.26 -13.72
N ILE A 51 2.62 -20.11 -13.74
CA ILE A 51 1.90 -19.53 -14.87
C ILE A 51 1.85 -18.02 -14.68
N ILE A 52 2.06 -17.27 -15.76
CA ILE A 52 1.94 -15.81 -15.76
C ILE A 52 0.87 -15.45 -16.79
N THR A 53 -0.06 -14.58 -16.40
CA THR A 53 -1.01 -13.94 -17.31
C THR A 53 -1.12 -12.46 -16.99
N ASP A 54 -1.22 -11.64 -18.05
CA ASP A 54 -1.39 -10.19 -18.02
C ASP A 54 -2.70 -9.73 -18.71
N ASP A 55 -3.52 -10.67 -19.17
CA ASP A 55 -4.85 -10.34 -19.66
C ASP A 55 -5.72 -9.83 -18.50
N VAL A 56 -6.01 -8.55 -18.51
CA VAL A 56 -6.68 -7.86 -17.39
C VAL A 56 -8.06 -8.40 -17.12
N ARG A 57 -8.80 -8.80 -18.16
CA ARG A 57 -10.13 -9.38 -18.03
C ARG A 57 -10.07 -10.74 -17.34
N GLU A 58 -9.13 -11.60 -17.75
CA GLU A 58 -8.88 -12.90 -17.11
C GLU A 58 -8.36 -12.72 -15.68
N VAL A 59 -7.45 -11.77 -15.46
CA VAL A 59 -6.95 -11.43 -14.11
C VAL A 59 -8.10 -11.02 -13.19
N LYS A 60 -9.00 -10.15 -13.64
CA LYS A 60 -10.16 -9.71 -12.85
C LYS A 60 -11.13 -10.85 -12.59
N ASP A 61 -11.37 -11.70 -13.58
CA ASP A 61 -12.23 -12.87 -13.47
C ASP A 61 -11.71 -13.87 -12.43
N ILE A 62 -10.44 -14.21 -12.51
CA ILE A 62 -9.76 -15.08 -11.52
C ILE A 62 -9.87 -14.51 -10.10
N LEU A 63 -9.70 -13.19 -9.94
CA LEU A 63 -9.72 -12.53 -8.65
C LEU A 63 -11.13 -12.43 -8.03
N SER A 64 -12.16 -12.27 -8.85
CA SER A 64 -13.53 -11.95 -8.42
C SER A 64 -14.48 -13.15 -8.45
N ASN A 65 -14.50 -13.90 -9.54
CA ASN A 65 -15.53 -14.88 -9.84
C ASN A 65 -15.05 -16.32 -9.61
N ARG A 66 -13.77 -16.60 -9.87
CA ARG A 66 -13.21 -17.97 -9.83
C ARG A 66 -12.44 -18.26 -8.54
N THR A 67 -12.91 -17.72 -7.42
CA THR A 67 -12.25 -17.85 -6.10
C THR A 67 -12.32 -19.27 -5.52
N HIS A 68 -13.16 -20.14 -6.07
CA HIS A 68 -13.23 -21.57 -5.75
C HIS A 68 -12.15 -22.38 -6.49
N GLU A 69 -11.67 -21.90 -7.64
CA GLU A 69 -10.59 -22.50 -8.42
C GLU A 69 -9.21 -21.92 -8.06
N PHE A 70 -9.18 -20.68 -7.57
CA PHE A 70 -7.95 -19.96 -7.28
C PHE A 70 -7.98 -19.34 -5.88
N ASP A 71 -7.09 -19.76 -5.01
CA ASP A 71 -6.91 -19.11 -3.71
C ASP A 71 -5.52 -18.45 -3.62
N ARG A 72 -5.24 -17.78 -2.53
CA ARG A 72 -3.95 -17.17 -2.26
C ARG A 72 -2.85 -18.22 -2.32
N SER A 73 -1.78 -17.94 -3.08
CA SER A 73 -0.60 -18.80 -3.08
C SER A 73 -0.01 -18.88 -1.66
N PRO A 74 0.34 -20.06 -1.15
CA PRO A 74 0.87 -20.23 0.21
C PRO A 74 2.21 -19.52 0.43
N ARG A 75 2.97 -19.26 -0.60
CA ARG A 75 4.31 -18.67 -0.49
C ARG A 75 4.36 -17.38 0.34
N THR A 76 3.41 -16.44 0.13
CA THR A 76 3.34 -15.21 0.92
C THR A 76 2.78 -15.44 2.32
N PRO A 77 1.63 -16.11 2.51
CA PRO A 77 1.16 -16.52 3.83
C PRO A 77 2.22 -17.24 4.66
N ASP A 78 2.96 -18.17 4.09
CA ASP A 78 3.98 -18.95 4.82
C ASP A 78 5.15 -18.06 5.29
N ALA A 79 5.52 -17.04 4.53
CA ALA A 79 6.50 -16.05 4.97
C ALA A 79 6.03 -15.27 6.21
N TYR A 80 4.73 -14.97 6.28
CA TYR A 80 4.12 -14.26 7.41
C TYR A 80 3.73 -15.19 8.56
N ARG A 81 3.39 -16.45 8.29
CA ARG A 81 2.95 -17.42 9.31
C ARG A 81 3.95 -17.57 10.45
N SER A 82 5.22 -17.42 10.18
CA SER A 82 6.27 -17.47 11.22
C SER A 82 6.27 -16.25 12.15
N LEU A 83 5.67 -15.14 11.73
CA LEU A 83 5.60 -13.89 12.48
C LEU A 83 4.19 -13.60 13.02
N LEU A 84 3.16 -13.93 12.23
CA LEU A 84 1.75 -13.60 12.46
C LEU A 84 0.88 -14.82 12.11
N PRO A 85 0.97 -15.93 12.87
CA PRO A 85 0.26 -17.19 12.55
C PRO A 85 -1.26 -17.08 12.56
N HIS A 86 -1.82 -16.09 13.26
CA HIS A 86 -3.26 -15.97 13.51
C HIS A 86 -3.92 -14.85 12.69
N CYS A 87 -3.15 -14.03 11.92
CA CYS A 87 -3.75 -12.92 11.15
C CYS A 87 -4.55 -13.44 9.93
N SER A 88 -5.48 -12.61 9.46
CA SER A 88 -6.34 -12.91 8.30
C SER A 88 -5.55 -13.16 7.00
N LEU A 89 -4.34 -12.60 6.88
CA LEU A 89 -3.47 -12.77 5.72
C LEU A 89 -3.09 -14.24 5.50
N VAL A 90 -2.84 -15.00 6.57
CA VAL A 90 -2.34 -16.40 6.48
C VAL A 90 -3.46 -17.43 6.40
N LYS A 91 -4.72 -17.04 6.61
CA LYS A 91 -5.89 -17.93 6.51
C LYS A 91 -6.26 -18.16 5.04
N ALA A 92 -6.66 -19.38 4.69
CA ALA A 92 -7.26 -19.70 3.39
C ALA A 92 -8.59 -18.96 3.22
N THR A 93 -9.04 -18.77 1.97
CA THR A 93 -10.34 -18.14 1.69
C THR A 93 -11.47 -19.11 2.09
N GLY A 94 -12.13 -18.82 3.19
CA GLY A 94 -13.17 -19.69 3.75
C GLY A 94 -13.87 -19.05 4.95
N PRO A 95 -14.66 -19.80 5.71
CA PRO A 95 -15.44 -19.30 6.85
C PRO A 95 -14.59 -18.57 7.89
N ALA A 96 -13.46 -19.14 8.32
CA ALA A 96 -12.57 -18.55 9.32
C ALA A 96 -11.99 -17.19 8.86
N PHE A 97 -11.62 -17.08 7.58
CA PHE A 97 -11.20 -15.80 6.99
C PHE A 97 -12.34 -14.78 6.99
N LYS A 98 -13.54 -15.19 6.55
CA LYS A 98 -14.73 -14.31 6.52
C LYS A 98 -15.11 -13.84 7.91
N GLN A 99 -15.06 -14.71 8.91
CA GLN A 99 -15.36 -14.38 10.32
C GLN A 99 -14.38 -13.33 10.85
N GLN A 100 -13.08 -13.51 10.64
CA GLN A 100 -12.07 -12.54 11.08
C GLN A 100 -12.21 -11.21 10.36
N ARG A 101 -12.52 -11.21 9.06
CA ARG A 101 -12.79 -9.98 8.28
C ARG A 101 -13.99 -9.21 8.85
N ARG A 102 -15.09 -9.91 9.18
CA ARG A 102 -16.27 -9.29 9.82
C ARG A 102 -15.95 -8.71 11.19
N PHE A 103 -15.11 -9.39 11.96
CA PHE A 103 -14.69 -8.90 13.27
C PHE A 103 -14.02 -7.52 13.17
N TRP A 104 -13.26 -7.27 12.11
CA TRP A 104 -12.55 -6.01 11.90
C TRP A 104 -13.28 -5.03 10.94
N GLU A 105 -14.45 -5.38 10.43
CA GLU A 105 -15.17 -4.58 9.42
C GLU A 105 -15.45 -3.14 9.88
N GLY A 106 -15.72 -2.92 11.17
CA GLY A 106 -15.94 -1.59 11.73
C GLY A 106 -14.76 -0.64 11.56
N VAL A 107 -13.53 -1.15 11.61
CA VAL A 107 -12.29 -0.35 11.55
C VAL A 107 -12.04 0.27 10.16
N THR A 108 -12.66 -0.25 9.12
CA THR A 108 -12.57 0.29 7.75
C THR A 108 -13.91 0.81 7.23
N GLY A 109 -14.95 0.74 8.08
CA GLY A 109 -16.28 1.22 7.75
C GLY A 109 -16.38 2.75 7.77
N THR A 110 -17.33 3.30 7.02
CA THR A 110 -17.55 4.74 6.89
C THR A 110 -17.66 5.47 8.24
N PRO A 111 -18.35 4.94 9.28
CA PRO A 111 -18.42 5.61 10.57
C PRO A 111 -17.07 5.79 11.25
N PHE A 112 -16.21 4.77 11.23
CA PHE A 112 -14.85 4.85 11.78
C PHE A 112 -13.99 5.82 10.97
N LEU A 113 -14.04 5.71 9.64
CA LEU A 113 -13.27 6.57 8.76
C LEU A 113 -13.60 8.06 8.97
N ARG A 114 -14.88 8.42 9.08
CA ARG A 114 -15.29 9.80 9.28
C ARG A 114 -15.04 10.32 10.70
N ARG A 115 -15.33 9.52 11.72
CA ARG A 115 -15.23 9.99 13.12
C ARG A 115 -13.83 9.88 13.70
N VAL A 116 -13.08 8.85 13.32
CA VAL A 116 -11.78 8.54 13.91
C VAL A 116 -10.63 8.87 12.95
N ALA A 117 -10.70 8.37 11.72
CA ALA A 117 -9.58 8.51 10.80
C ALA A 117 -9.45 9.92 10.22
N GLU A 118 -10.54 10.55 9.80
CA GLU A 118 -10.55 11.87 9.17
C GLU A 118 -9.82 12.95 9.98
N PRO A 119 -10.17 13.21 11.27
CA PRO A 119 -9.49 14.25 12.04
C PRO A 119 -8.03 13.95 12.33
N LYS A 120 -7.69 12.67 12.59
CA LYS A 120 -6.31 12.24 12.83
C LYS A 120 -5.45 12.38 11.59
N MET A 121 -5.99 11.96 10.44
CA MET A 121 -5.37 12.06 9.12
C MET A 121 -5.04 13.50 8.76
N TYR A 122 -5.99 14.41 8.96
CA TYR A 122 -5.79 15.83 8.66
C TYR A 122 -4.72 16.45 9.55
N ARG A 123 -4.74 16.16 10.85
CA ARG A 123 -3.70 16.63 11.78
C ARG A 123 -2.31 16.12 11.40
N CYS A 124 -2.17 14.82 11.10
CA CYS A 124 -0.90 14.24 10.67
C CYS A 124 -0.41 14.88 9.35
N ALA A 125 -1.33 15.10 8.41
CA ALA A 125 -0.99 15.74 7.13
C ALA A 125 -0.53 17.19 7.32
N LEU A 126 -1.19 17.98 8.16
CA LEU A 126 -0.74 19.34 8.50
C LEU A 126 0.64 19.32 9.18
N GLY A 127 0.88 18.38 10.09
CA GLY A 127 2.19 18.19 10.71
C GLY A 127 3.29 17.89 9.69
N LEU A 128 2.99 17.07 8.66
CA LEU A 128 3.91 16.81 7.55
C LEU A 128 4.17 18.07 6.72
N ILE A 129 3.15 18.88 6.42
CA ILE A 129 3.31 20.16 5.72
C ILE A 129 4.23 21.08 6.50
N ASP A 130 4.06 21.18 7.82
CA ASP A 130 4.90 22.03 8.67
C ASP A 130 6.35 21.54 8.75
N LEU A 131 6.58 20.23 8.78
CA LEU A 131 7.92 19.63 8.70
C LEU A 131 8.58 19.97 7.36
N LEU A 132 7.90 19.73 6.24
CA LEU A 132 8.44 20.01 4.92
C LEU A 132 8.70 21.51 4.70
N ARG A 133 7.89 22.40 5.28
CA ARG A 133 8.12 23.86 5.25
C ARG A 133 9.39 24.22 6.02
N ALA A 134 9.61 23.64 7.18
CA ALA A 134 10.85 23.84 7.96
C ALA A 134 12.07 23.31 7.20
N GLN A 135 11.97 22.13 6.59
CA GLN A 135 13.05 21.56 5.77
C GLN A 135 13.34 22.38 4.51
N ALA A 136 12.31 22.86 3.81
CA ALA A 136 12.47 23.73 2.63
C ALA A 136 13.16 25.04 2.99
N LYS A 137 12.79 25.65 4.13
CA LYS A 137 13.47 26.85 4.66
C LYS A 137 14.95 26.58 4.96
N MET A 138 15.26 25.48 5.64
CA MET A 138 16.63 25.06 5.96
C MET A 138 17.44 24.73 4.70
N ALA A 139 16.79 24.11 3.70
CA ALA A 139 17.43 23.74 2.44
C ALA A 139 17.83 24.95 1.58
N GLY A 140 17.18 26.09 1.74
CA GLY A 140 17.50 27.33 1.02
C GLY A 140 17.47 27.13 -0.50
N GLY A 141 16.43 26.52 -1.04
CA GLY A 141 16.25 26.23 -2.46
C GLY A 141 17.03 25.01 -2.99
N ARG A 142 17.72 24.26 -2.14
CA ARG A 142 18.40 23.01 -2.53
C ARG A 142 17.45 21.81 -2.49
N PRO A 143 17.69 20.76 -3.29
CA PRO A 143 16.95 19.52 -3.16
C PRO A 143 17.24 18.82 -1.82
N PHE A 144 16.24 18.12 -1.26
CA PHE A 144 16.42 17.28 -0.07
C PHE A 144 15.64 15.98 -0.18
N TYR A 145 16.08 14.98 0.55
CA TYR A 145 15.47 13.65 0.57
C TYR A 145 14.27 13.63 1.50
N CYS A 146 13.10 13.15 1.04
CA CYS A 146 11.84 13.21 1.79
C CYS A 146 11.11 11.87 1.97
N PHE A 147 11.66 10.74 1.49
CA PHE A 147 10.98 9.44 1.65
C PHE A 147 10.75 9.10 3.12
N ASP A 148 11.74 9.33 3.99
CA ASP A 148 11.63 8.99 5.41
C ASP A 148 10.58 9.86 6.12
N ASP A 149 10.36 11.09 5.66
CA ASP A 149 9.30 11.97 6.18
C ASP A 149 7.92 11.39 5.86
N PHE A 150 7.71 10.93 4.63
CA PHE A 150 6.45 10.28 4.23
C PHE A 150 6.26 8.93 4.94
N ASP A 151 7.31 8.16 5.13
CA ASP A 151 7.28 6.86 5.82
C ASP A 151 6.88 7.03 7.29
N VAL A 152 7.50 7.99 7.97
CA VAL A 152 7.19 8.26 9.39
C VAL A 152 5.80 8.89 9.55
N ALA A 153 5.38 9.80 8.64
CA ALA A 153 4.03 10.36 8.68
C ALA A 153 2.95 9.29 8.50
N ALA A 154 3.14 8.40 7.52
CA ALA A 154 2.22 7.29 7.31
C ALA A 154 2.21 6.31 8.50
N PHE A 155 3.38 6.06 9.13
CA PHE A 155 3.47 5.24 10.33
C PHE A 155 2.76 5.89 11.52
N GLU A 156 2.99 7.17 11.78
CA GLU A 156 2.36 7.89 12.90
C GLU A 156 0.83 7.85 12.80
N LEU A 157 0.29 8.10 11.60
CA LEU A 157 -1.15 8.00 11.39
C LEU A 157 -1.68 6.59 11.63
N ILE A 158 -1.07 5.56 11.03
CA ILE A 158 -1.57 4.20 11.19
C ILE A 158 -1.41 3.69 12.62
N TRP A 159 -0.33 4.07 13.32
CA TRP A 159 -0.15 3.78 14.74
C TRP A 159 -1.30 4.37 15.56
N GLU A 160 -1.61 5.63 15.34
CA GLU A 160 -2.69 6.29 16.08
C GLU A 160 -4.10 5.73 15.76
N LEU A 161 -4.32 5.28 14.52
CA LEU A 161 -5.57 4.59 14.15
C LEU A 161 -5.67 3.21 14.78
N VAL A 162 -4.55 2.52 14.93
CA VAL A 162 -4.51 1.17 15.49
C VAL A 162 -4.57 1.21 17.02
N PHE A 163 -3.76 2.03 17.68
CA PHE A 163 -3.60 2.00 19.14
C PHE A 163 -4.23 3.19 19.87
N GLY A 164 -4.60 4.26 19.17
CA GLY A 164 -5.23 5.42 19.77
C GLY A 164 -4.25 6.44 20.37
N THR A 165 -2.95 6.14 20.44
CA THR A 165 -1.90 7.00 21.00
C THR A 165 -1.08 7.64 19.88
N ASN A 166 -0.55 8.85 20.11
CA ASN A 166 0.36 9.52 19.20
C ASN A 166 1.81 9.22 19.60
N VAL A 167 2.71 9.13 18.62
CA VAL A 167 4.17 8.95 18.82
C VAL A 167 4.95 10.26 18.61
N ASP A 168 4.29 11.34 18.20
CA ASP A 168 4.84 12.68 17.98
C ASP A 168 6.14 12.72 17.11
N ALA A 169 6.33 11.73 16.25
CA ALA A 169 7.57 11.56 15.50
C ALA A 169 7.79 12.72 14.50
N ILE A 170 6.73 13.15 13.82
CA ILE A 170 6.77 14.29 12.89
C ILE A 170 7.04 15.60 13.62
N LYS A 171 6.38 15.82 14.76
CA LYS A 171 6.61 17.00 15.62
C LYS A 171 8.06 17.05 16.11
N ASN A 172 8.60 15.92 16.57
CA ASN A 172 9.97 15.83 17.05
C ASN A 172 10.98 16.07 15.90
N ALA A 173 10.71 15.53 14.70
CA ALA A 173 11.51 15.78 13.51
C ALA A 173 11.52 17.27 13.14
N ARG A 174 10.35 17.92 13.11
CA ARG A 174 10.22 19.36 12.86
C ARG A 174 11.03 20.18 13.86
N ASN A 175 10.90 19.91 15.15
CA ASN A 175 11.62 20.61 16.21
C ASN A 175 13.14 20.46 16.03
N LYS A 176 13.62 19.26 15.70
CA LYS A 176 15.03 19.00 15.41
C LYS A 176 15.56 19.81 14.23
N VAL A 177 14.76 19.93 13.15
CA VAL A 177 15.09 20.77 12.00
C VAL A 177 15.18 22.24 12.40
N LEU A 178 14.20 22.74 13.15
CA LEU A 178 14.18 24.15 13.59
C LEU A 178 15.39 24.48 14.50
N CYS A 179 15.76 23.59 15.41
CA CYS A 179 16.94 23.78 16.27
C CYS A 179 18.26 23.75 15.50
N ALA A 180 18.35 22.93 14.44
CA ALA A 180 19.59 22.76 13.69
C ALA A 180 19.81 23.79 12.58
N THR A 181 18.83 24.65 12.29
CA THR A 181 18.87 25.57 11.13
C THR A 181 20.01 26.59 11.24
N SER A 182 20.36 27.06 12.44
CA SER A 182 21.45 28.02 12.65
C SER A 182 22.85 27.41 12.53
N ASP A 183 22.99 26.13 12.83
CA ASP A 183 24.30 25.48 13.02
C ASP A 183 24.73 24.62 11.82
N THR A 184 23.80 24.37 10.89
CA THR A 184 24.06 23.48 9.75
C THR A 184 24.57 24.26 8.55
N VAL A 185 25.86 24.07 8.20
CA VAL A 185 26.46 24.60 6.97
C VAL A 185 25.96 23.83 5.76
N GLN A 186 25.26 24.50 4.89
CA GLN A 186 24.76 23.94 3.64
C GLN A 186 25.84 23.87 2.55
N PRO A 187 25.76 22.91 1.60
CA PRO A 187 26.67 22.87 0.46
C PRO A 187 26.62 24.18 -0.35
N PRO A 188 27.74 24.62 -0.97
CA PRO A 188 27.76 25.88 -1.73
C PRO A 188 26.85 25.83 -2.97
N SER A 189 26.77 24.71 -3.65
CA SER A 189 25.92 24.57 -4.85
C SER A 189 24.45 24.39 -4.49
N LEU A 190 23.56 25.10 -5.18
CA LEU A 190 22.12 24.95 -5.06
C LEU A 190 21.59 23.64 -5.65
N ASP A 191 22.38 22.95 -6.46
CA ASP A 191 22.04 21.65 -7.03
C ASP A 191 22.50 20.47 -6.18
N SER A 192 23.33 20.71 -5.17
CA SER A 192 23.71 19.69 -4.21
C SER A 192 22.59 19.45 -3.20
N PRO A 193 22.38 18.19 -2.76
CA PRO A 193 21.41 17.87 -1.72
C PRO A 193 21.67 18.65 -0.43
N ALA A 194 20.64 19.25 0.13
CA ALA A 194 20.71 19.94 1.40
C ALA A 194 21.06 18.98 2.55
N ARG A 195 21.79 19.46 3.52
CA ARG A 195 22.05 18.77 4.78
C ARG A 195 20.90 19.05 5.74
N ILE A 196 20.02 18.05 5.90
CA ILE A 196 18.87 18.09 6.80
C ILE A 196 19.07 17.03 7.89
N PRO A 197 18.75 17.32 9.16
CA PRO A 197 18.82 16.33 10.22
C PRO A 197 17.98 15.09 9.89
N VAL A 198 18.57 13.92 10.03
CA VAL A 198 17.87 12.66 9.77
C VAL A 198 16.74 12.50 10.77
N ILE A 199 15.55 12.16 10.26
CA ILE A 199 14.38 11.85 11.08
C ILE A 199 14.63 10.55 11.87
N GLN A 200 14.39 10.60 13.17
CA GLN A 200 14.47 9.41 14.01
C GLN A 200 13.15 8.65 13.92
N LYS A 201 13.21 7.43 13.41
CA LYS A 201 12.04 6.56 13.32
C LYS A 201 11.69 6.02 14.72
N PRO A 202 10.40 5.95 15.08
CA PRO A 202 9.97 5.24 16.28
C PRO A 202 10.42 3.77 16.28
N ASP A 203 10.75 3.22 17.45
CA ASP A 203 11.26 1.84 17.57
C ASP A 203 10.34 0.79 16.93
N MET A 204 9.03 0.99 17.04
CA MET A 204 8.07 0.09 16.41
C MET A 204 8.05 0.25 14.88
N CYS A 205 8.26 1.46 14.34
CA CYS A 205 8.41 1.68 12.90
C CYS A 205 9.64 0.93 12.37
N GLU A 206 10.76 1.00 13.09
CA GLU A 206 11.96 0.21 12.78
C GLU A 206 11.72 -1.30 12.87
N ALA A 207 10.98 -1.76 13.89
CA ALA A 207 10.64 -3.17 14.03
C ALA A 207 9.77 -3.67 12.87
N VAL A 208 8.76 -2.90 12.48
CA VAL A 208 7.90 -3.20 11.32
C VAL A 208 8.75 -3.26 10.03
N SER A 209 9.59 -2.27 9.79
CA SER A 209 10.48 -2.23 8.61
C SER A 209 11.46 -3.42 8.59
N PHE A 210 12.01 -3.80 9.75
CA PHE A 210 12.87 -4.97 9.91
C PHE A 210 12.14 -6.26 9.53
N PHE A 211 10.91 -6.48 10.04
CA PHE A 211 10.15 -7.70 9.74
C PHE A 211 9.68 -7.74 8.27
N ILE A 212 9.28 -6.61 7.70
CA ILE A 212 8.97 -6.51 6.26
C ILE A 212 10.19 -6.90 5.42
N SER A 213 11.35 -6.37 5.75
CA SER A 213 12.62 -6.71 5.07
C SER A 213 12.96 -8.19 5.20
N THR A 214 12.75 -8.77 6.38
CA THR A 214 12.95 -10.21 6.66
C THR A 214 12.05 -11.08 5.79
N VAL A 215 10.76 -10.75 5.73
CA VAL A 215 9.79 -11.42 4.85
C VAL A 215 10.20 -11.27 3.38
N ALA A 216 10.57 -10.08 2.93
CA ALA A 216 10.98 -9.82 1.55
C ALA A 216 12.23 -10.64 1.16
N LYS A 217 13.21 -10.75 2.07
CA LYS A 217 14.40 -11.59 1.87
C LYS A 217 14.04 -13.08 1.78
N SER A 218 13.14 -13.55 2.64
CA SER A 218 12.71 -14.96 2.62
C SER A 218 11.99 -15.34 1.34
N LEU A 219 11.18 -14.44 0.78
CA LEU A 219 10.48 -14.65 -0.49
C LEU A 219 11.44 -14.77 -1.70
N LYS A 220 12.65 -14.24 -1.59
CA LYS A 220 13.70 -14.34 -2.63
C LYS A 220 14.60 -15.57 -2.44
N SER A 221 14.52 -16.23 -1.30
CA SER A 221 15.35 -17.40 -0.99
C SER A 221 14.92 -18.65 -1.74
N VAL A 222 15.87 -19.49 -2.11
CA VAL A 222 15.63 -20.83 -2.71
C VAL A 222 14.83 -21.70 -1.75
N SER A 223 15.18 -21.69 -0.46
CA SER A 223 14.41 -22.38 0.58
C SER A 223 13.93 -21.37 1.62
N GLN A 224 12.66 -20.97 1.49
CA GLN A 224 12.02 -20.03 2.40
C GLN A 224 12.03 -20.51 3.85
N THR A 225 11.75 -21.80 4.07
CA THR A 225 11.67 -22.41 5.40
C THR A 225 13.01 -22.36 6.14
N TRP A 226 14.10 -22.81 5.49
CA TRP A 226 15.44 -22.77 6.08
C TRP A 226 15.93 -21.36 6.31
N HIS A 227 15.65 -20.46 5.37
CA HIS A 227 16.06 -19.07 5.51
C HIS A 227 15.34 -18.37 6.68
N LEU A 228 14.04 -18.57 6.82
CA LEU A 228 13.27 -18.04 7.97
C LEU A 228 13.72 -18.66 9.28
N TRP A 229 13.99 -19.96 9.33
CA TRP A 229 14.52 -20.62 10.51
C TRP A 229 15.85 -19.99 10.95
N TYR A 230 16.78 -19.78 10.02
CA TYR A 230 18.07 -19.14 10.29
C TYR A 230 17.89 -17.69 10.80
N LEU A 231 17.08 -16.88 10.13
CA LEU A 231 16.84 -15.49 10.52
C LEU A 231 16.25 -15.39 11.93
N ARG A 232 15.37 -16.30 12.30
CA ARG A 232 14.75 -16.36 13.64
C ARG A 232 15.74 -16.72 14.76
N GLN A 233 16.87 -17.33 14.46
CA GLN A 233 17.93 -17.60 15.45
C GLN A 233 18.74 -16.33 15.77
N GLN A 234 18.73 -15.33 14.90
CA GLN A 234 19.50 -14.10 15.07
C GLN A 234 19.07 -13.32 16.33
N PRO A 235 20.04 -12.86 17.18
CA PRO A 235 19.70 -12.10 18.39
C PRO A 235 18.88 -10.85 18.11
N VAL A 236 19.15 -10.15 16.99
CA VAL A 236 18.39 -8.97 16.57
C VAL A 236 16.93 -9.31 16.27
N TYR A 237 16.65 -10.46 15.62
CA TYR A 237 15.29 -10.91 15.37
C TYR A 237 14.55 -11.19 16.68
N LYS A 238 15.18 -11.96 17.57
CA LYS A 238 14.59 -12.31 18.88
C LYS A 238 14.28 -11.07 19.72
N ARG A 239 15.19 -10.11 19.77
CA ARG A 239 15.00 -8.85 20.50
C ARG A 239 13.86 -8.01 19.92
N LYS A 240 13.82 -7.81 18.58
CA LYS A 240 12.73 -7.04 17.95
C LYS A 240 11.38 -7.78 18.05
N LEU A 241 11.38 -9.11 18.03
CA LEU A 241 10.16 -9.90 18.24
C LEU A 241 9.65 -9.77 19.69
N ALA A 242 10.53 -9.88 20.68
CA ALA A 242 10.18 -9.69 22.09
C ALA A 242 9.63 -8.27 22.33
N PHE A 243 10.29 -7.24 21.79
CA PHE A 243 9.82 -5.86 21.86
C PHE A 243 8.43 -5.69 21.24
N LYS A 244 8.23 -6.19 20.00
CA LYS A 244 6.91 -6.16 19.34
C LYS A 244 5.83 -6.81 20.20
N ASN A 245 6.11 -8.03 20.69
CA ASN A 245 5.12 -8.79 21.47
C ASN A 245 4.80 -8.08 22.78
N SER A 246 5.81 -7.70 23.57
CA SER A 246 5.59 -7.03 24.86
C SER A 246 4.84 -5.72 24.72
N THR A 247 5.13 -4.93 23.68
CA THR A 247 4.45 -3.65 23.44
C THR A 247 2.97 -3.87 23.10
N ILE A 248 2.68 -4.75 22.13
CA ILE A 248 1.28 -4.97 21.68
C ILE A 248 0.46 -5.69 22.74
N ASP A 249 1.03 -6.72 23.38
CA ASP A 249 0.34 -7.44 24.46
C ASP A 249 0.06 -6.51 25.66
N GLY A 250 1.00 -5.62 26.00
CA GLY A 250 0.80 -4.61 27.04
C GLY A 250 -0.34 -3.65 26.72
N LEU A 251 -0.42 -3.17 25.46
CA LEU A 251 -1.52 -2.29 25.02
C LEU A 251 -2.87 -3.02 25.01
N ILE A 252 -2.92 -4.28 24.59
CA ILE A 252 -4.15 -5.08 24.63
C ILE A 252 -4.62 -5.25 26.06
N GLU A 253 -3.73 -5.61 26.98
CA GLU A 253 -4.08 -5.87 28.38
C GLU A 253 -4.48 -4.60 29.12
N SER A 254 -3.77 -3.49 28.91
CA SER A 254 -4.14 -2.18 29.46
C SER A 254 -5.54 -1.76 29.01
N THR A 255 -5.81 -1.84 27.69
CA THR A 255 -7.12 -1.50 27.14
C THR A 255 -8.22 -2.43 27.65
N ARG A 256 -7.93 -3.76 27.76
CA ARG A 256 -8.88 -4.72 28.32
C ARG A 256 -9.23 -4.37 29.77
N SER A 257 -8.23 -4.11 30.59
CA SER A 257 -8.43 -3.79 32.01
C SER A 257 -9.22 -2.49 32.19
N GLU A 258 -8.96 -1.49 31.37
CA GLU A 258 -9.71 -0.23 31.36
C GLU A 258 -11.20 -0.45 31.02
N LEU A 259 -11.47 -1.24 29.96
CA LEU A 259 -12.82 -1.46 29.48
C LEU A 259 -13.61 -2.51 30.29
N ALA A 260 -12.93 -3.42 30.98
CA ALA A 260 -13.59 -4.45 31.80
C ALA A 260 -14.42 -3.88 32.99
N GLY A 261 -14.11 -2.66 33.43
CA GLY A 261 -14.89 -1.94 34.44
C GLY A 261 -16.21 -1.36 33.95
N LEU A 262 -16.50 -1.41 32.64
CA LEU A 262 -17.71 -0.83 32.06
C LEU A 262 -18.83 -1.87 31.96
N SER A 263 -20.06 -1.42 32.21
CA SER A 263 -21.26 -2.23 31.98
C SER A 263 -21.49 -2.52 30.49
N GLU A 264 -22.31 -3.52 30.17
CA GLU A 264 -22.65 -3.84 28.78
C GLU A 264 -23.24 -2.61 28.06
N GLY A 265 -24.12 -1.85 28.68
CA GLY A 265 -24.69 -0.63 28.13
C GLY A 265 -23.61 0.41 27.80
N GLN A 266 -22.70 0.65 28.73
CA GLN A 266 -21.58 1.58 28.53
C GLN A 266 -20.63 1.11 27.40
N LEU A 267 -20.35 -0.20 27.35
CA LEU A 267 -19.56 -0.77 26.23
C LEU A 267 -20.28 -0.63 24.87
N MET A 268 -21.61 -0.75 24.83
CA MET A 268 -22.38 -0.56 23.60
C MET A 268 -22.37 0.89 23.11
N GLU A 269 -22.44 1.85 24.03
CA GLU A 269 -22.42 3.29 23.74
C GLU A 269 -21.01 3.85 23.52
N LEU A 270 -19.98 3.10 23.88
CA LEU A 270 -18.59 3.55 23.76
C LEU A 270 -18.25 3.89 22.31
N LYS A 271 -17.85 5.14 22.09
CA LYS A 271 -17.39 5.61 20.78
C LYS A 271 -16.05 4.98 20.44
N GLU A 272 -15.96 4.47 19.23
CA GLU A 272 -14.68 3.95 18.70
C GLU A 272 -13.64 5.07 18.63
N SER A 273 -12.43 4.80 19.13
CA SER A 273 -11.28 5.72 19.13
C SER A 273 -10.07 5.13 18.40
N SER A 274 -9.99 3.79 18.31
CA SER A 274 -8.92 3.05 17.64
C SER A 274 -9.37 1.64 17.26
N ALA A 275 -8.58 0.96 16.45
CA ALA A 275 -8.79 -0.44 16.12
C ALA A 275 -8.67 -1.34 17.37
N LEU A 276 -7.72 -1.05 18.25
CA LEU A 276 -7.51 -1.77 19.51
C LEU A 276 -8.77 -1.70 20.39
N VAL A 277 -9.27 -0.49 20.66
CA VAL A 277 -10.50 -0.30 21.45
C VAL A 277 -11.69 -1.03 20.82
N THR A 278 -11.82 -0.96 19.48
CA THR A 278 -12.90 -1.66 18.75
C THR A 278 -12.79 -3.17 18.91
N GLY A 279 -11.60 -3.73 18.76
CA GLY A 279 -11.36 -5.18 18.90
C GLY A 279 -11.61 -5.68 20.34
N VAL A 280 -11.03 -5.00 21.33
CA VAL A 280 -11.19 -5.36 22.75
C VAL A 280 -12.66 -5.23 23.19
N ARG A 281 -13.33 -4.13 22.85
CA ARG A 281 -14.76 -3.92 23.15
C ARG A 281 -15.64 -5.04 22.58
N ARG A 282 -15.45 -5.42 21.33
CA ARG A 282 -16.21 -6.50 20.68
C ARG A 282 -16.01 -7.83 21.39
N GLN A 283 -14.80 -8.09 21.83
CA GLN A 283 -14.50 -9.33 22.54
C GLN A 283 -15.11 -9.35 23.95
N LEU A 284 -15.08 -8.23 24.68
CA LEU A 284 -15.75 -8.11 25.98
C LEU A 284 -17.26 -8.28 25.86
N LEU A 285 -17.89 -7.65 24.87
CA LEU A 285 -19.32 -7.84 24.60
C LEU A 285 -19.65 -9.31 24.23
N ALA A 286 -18.76 -10.00 23.53
CA ALA A 286 -18.93 -11.43 23.23
C ALA A 286 -18.83 -12.29 24.52
N HIS A 287 -17.91 -11.97 25.44
CA HIS A 287 -17.81 -12.62 26.76
C HIS A 287 -19.08 -12.44 27.58
N ILE A 288 -19.58 -11.20 27.70
CA ILE A 288 -20.81 -10.90 28.44
C ILE A 288 -22.00 -11.72 27.90
N ARG A 289 -22.18 -11.76 26.58
CA ARG A 289 -23.26 -12.52 25.94
C ARG A 289 -23.15 -14.04 26.13
N GLN A 290 -21.96 -14.53 26.40
CA GLN A 290 -21.68 -15.95 26.69
C GLN A 290 -21.70 -16.24 28.19
N GLY A 291 -22.03 -15.25 29.04
CA GLY A 291 -22.02 -15.40 30.51
C GLY A 291 -20.60 -15.60 31.07
N GLN A 292 -19.57 -15.17 30.34
CA GLN A 292 -18.18 -15.30 30.79
C GLN A 292 -17.76 -14.06 31.59
N PRO A 293 -16.90 -14.19 32.62
CA PRO A 293 -16.38 -13.06 33.36
C PRO A 293 -15.57 -12.10 32.46
N VAL A 294 -15.74 -10.79 32.67
CA VAL A 294 -15.02 -9.75 31.92
C VAL A 294 -13.68 -9.35 32.53
N ASP A 295 -13.47 -9.67 33.79
CA ASP A 295 -12.27 -9.37 34.58
C ASP A 295 -11.12 -10.37 34.33
N VAL A 296 -11.41 -11.51 33.70
CA VAL A 296 -10.39 -12.48 33.33
C VAL A 296 -9.71 -12.14 32.01
N PRO A 297 -8.42 -12.49 31.85
CA PRO A 297 -7.73 -12.31 30.58
C PRO A 297 -8.41 -13.06 29.43
N PHE A 298 -8.33 -12.50 28.22
CA PHE A 298 -8.82 -13.21 27.03
C PHE A 298 -8.10 -14.56 26.85
N PRO A 299 -8.80 -15.59 26.34
CA PRO A 299 -8.15 -16.84 25.94
C PRO A 299 -6.93 -16.57 25.05
N ALA A 300 -5.87 -17.33 25.22
CA ALA A 300 -4.60 -17.11 24.50
C ALA A 300 -4.79 -17.05 22.97
N SER A 301 -5.70 -17.86 22.43
CA SER A 301 -6.02 -17.87 20.99
C SER A 301 -6.65 -16.55 20.52
N VAL A 302 -7.58 -16.01 21.29
CA VAL A 302 -8.26 -14.74 20.99
C VAL A 302 -7.28 -13.57 21.08
N ARG A 303 -6.47 -13.53 22.16
CA ARG A 303 -5.43 -12.51 22.30
C ARG A 303 -4.44 -12.55 21.13
N ALA A 304 -4.01 -13.76 20.73
CA ALA A 304 -3.11 -13.91 19.59
C ALA A 304 -3.72 -13.48 18.26
N GLU A 305 -5.02 -13.70 18.03
CA GLU A 305 -5.71 -13.20 16.83
C GLU A 305 -5.77 -11.65 16.83
N ILE A 306 -6.11 -11.03 17.95
CA ILE A 306 -6.14 -9.56 18.07
C ILE A 306 -4.73 -8.99 17.85
N HIS A 307 -3.73 -9.53 18.56
CA HIS A 307 -2.33 -9.12 18.45
C HIS A 307 -1.81 -9.17 17.02
N ASP A 308 -2.00 -10.30 16.34
CA ASP A 308 -1.48 -10.50 14.99
C ASP A 308 -2.18 -9.63 13.96
N GLU A 309 -3.49 -9.39 14.11
CA GLU A 309 -4.22 -8.53 13.17
C GLU A 309 -3.85 -7.05 13.36
N LEU A 310 -3.72 -6.57 14.61
CA LEU A 310 -3.28 -5.19 14.87
C LEU A 310 -1.90 -4.94 14.27
N PHE A 311 -0.95 -5.88 14.45
CA PHE A 311 0.37 -5.75 13.83
C PHE A 311 0.31 -5.86 12.30
N MET A 312 -0.58 -6.70 11.75
CA MET A 312 -0.76 -6.80 10.30
C MET A 312 -1.31 -5.50 9.71
N ILE A 313 -2.20 -4.79 10.42
CA ILE A 313 -2.69 -3.47 10.00
C ILE A 313 -1.55 -2.45 9.95
N LEU A 314 -0.65 -2.44 10.95
CA LEU A 314 0.57 -1.60 10.89
C LEU A 314 1.44 -1.93 9.68
N VAL A 315 1.74 -3.23 9.48
CA VAL A 315 2.57 -3.70 8.36
C VAL A 315 1.99 -3.32 6.99
N ALA A 316 0.67 -3.40 6.84
CA ALA A 316 0.01 -3.11 5.58
C ALA A 316 -0.20 -1.61 5.35
N GLY A 317 -0.36 -0.87 6.43
CA GLY A 317 -0.93 0.47 6.42
C GLY A 317 0.08 1.63 6.38
N HIS A 318 1.41 1.41 6.42
CA HIS A 318 2.34 2.55 6.37
C HIS A 318 3.19 2.59 5.10
N GLU A 319 4.03 1.59 4.82
CA GLU A 319 4.99 1.64 3.71
C GLU A 319 4.32 1.81 2.33
N THR A 320 3.14 1.21 2.13
CA THR A 320 2.42 1.30 0.86
C THR A 320 2.00 2.73 0.54
N LYS A 321 1.59 3.49 1.54
CA LYS A 321 1.14 4.87 1.42
C LYS A 321 2.31 5.81 1.20
N ALA A 322 3.41 5.64 1.96
CA ALA A 322 4.65 6.38 1.78
C ALA A 322 5.21 6.19 0.35
N VAL A 323 5.20 4.97 -0.15
CA VAL A 323 5.64 4.65 -1.52
C VAL A 323 4.76 5.33 -2.57
N LEU A 324 3.42 5.28 -2.41
CA LEU A 324 2.50 5.93 -3.34
C LEU A 324 2.70 7.45 -3.36
N LEU A 325 2.80 8.06 -2.18
CA LEU A 325 3.02 9.51 -2.06
C LEU A 325 4.37 9.91 -2.67
N SER A 326 5.42 9.13 -2.45
CA SER A 326 6.74 9.35 -3.06
C SER A 326 6.70 9.32 -4.58
N TRP A 327 6.00 8.36 -5.17
CA TRP A 327 5.80 8.33 -6.62
C TRP A 327 4.99 9.52 -7.11
N SER A 328 3.93 9.89 -6.38
CA SER A 328 3.07 11.01 -6.75
C SER A 328 3.83 12.34 -6.81
N VAL A 329 4.68 12.64 -5.82
CA VAL A 329 5.51 13.86 -5.86
C VAL A 329 6.57 13.81 -6.97
N LYS A 330 7.12 12.66 -7.28
CA LYS A 330 8.03 12.50 -8.44
C LYS A 330 7.30 12.77 -9.76
N PHE A 331 6.03 12.35 -9.88
CA PHE A 331 5.23 12.67 -11.06
C PHE A 331 4.91 14.17 -11.16
N LEU A 332 4.68 14.87 -10.02
CA LEU A 332 4.54 16.34 -10.00
C LEU A 332 5.81 17.04 -10.52
N ILE A 333 6.98 16.59 -10.06
CA ILE A 333 8.28 17.15 -10.47
C ILE A 333 8.55 16.90 -11.95
N ALA A 334 8.25 15.68 -12.42
CA ALA A 334 8.51 15.28 -13.81
C ALA A 334 7.53 15.91 -14.81
N ASN A 335 6.37 16.39 -14.37
CA ASN A 335 5.30 16.92 -15.22
C ASN A 335 4.79 18.27 -14.67
N PRO A 336 5.55 19.38 -14.85
CA PRO A 336 5.19 20.70 -14.31
C PRO A 336 3.84 21.22 -14.81
N ASP A 337 3.48 20.93 -16.05
CA ASP A 337 2.18 21.25 -16.65
C ASP A 337 1.01 20.56 -15.91
N LYS A 338 1.17 19.29 -15.57
CA LYS A 338 0.16 18.53 -14.81
C LYS A 338 0.07 19.02 -13.36
N GLN A 339 1.21 19.40 -12.78
CA GLN A 339 1.26 20.01 -11.46
C GLN A 339 0.46 21.31 -11.42
N GLU A 340 0.67 22.21 -12.40
CA GLU A 340 -0.02 23.49 -12.47
C GLU A 340 -1.52 23.32 -12.73
N LYS A 341 -1.89 22.40 -13.63
CA LYS A 341 -3.29 22.06 -13.91
C LYS A 341 -3.99 21.52 -12.67
N LEU A 342 -3.32 20.63 -11.91
CA LEU A 342 -3.86 20.12 -10.65
C LEU A 342 -4.03 21.25 -9.63
N ARG A 343 -3.02 22.11 -9.47
CA ARG A 343 -3.07 23.25 -8.55
C ARG A 343 -4.24 24.18 -8.88
N LYS A 344 -4.40 24.54 -10.14
CA LYS A 344 -5.52 25.39 -10.59
C LYS A 344 -6.86 24.74 -10.24
N ALA A 345 -7.05 23.46 -10.59
CA ALA A 345 -8.28 22.75 -10.27
C ALA A 345 -8.60 22.70 -8.76
N LEU A 346 -7.55 22.65 -7.92
CA LEU A 346 -7.72 22.70 -6.47
C LEU A 346 -8.07 24.09 -5.96
N ILE A 347 -7.41 25.14 -6.45
CA ILE A 347 -7.64 26.53 -6.02
C ILE A 347 -9.04 27.00 -6.44
N ASP A 348 -9.48 26.63 -7.63
CA ASP A 348 -10.79 27.04 -8.16
C ASP A 348 -11.96 26.51 -7.29
N VAL A 349 -11.76 25.38 -6.59
CA VAL A 349 -12.82 24.68 -5.83
C VAL A 349 -12.58 24.68 -4.32
N LEU A 350 -11.33 24.69 -3.90
CA LEU A 350 -10.88 24.67 -2.51
C LEU A 350 -9.98 25.87 -2.21
N PRO A 351 -10.49 27.12 -2.32
CA PRO A 351 -9.67 28.28 -2.04
C PRO A 351 -9.21 28.29 -0.59
N LYS A 352 -8.00 28.79 -0.36
CA LYS A 352 -7.55 29.12 0.98
C LYS A 352 -8.46 30.19 1.57
N GLY A 353 -8.74 30.08 2.87
CA GLY A 353 -9.46 31.13 3.60
C GLY A 353 -8.72 32.49 3.49
N SER A 354 -9.44 33.59 3.72
CA SER A 354 -8.90 34.96 3.63
C SER A 354 -7.65 35.20 4.49
N ASN A 355 -7.49 34.41 5.56
CA ASN A 355 -6.34 34.43 6.47
C ASN A 355 -5.26 33.39 6.12
N GLY A 356 -5.30 32.77 4.93
CA GLY A 356 -4.37 31.69 4.53
C GLY A 356 -4.69 30.33 5.17
N GLU A 357 -5.86 30.17 5.77
CA GLU A 357 -6.31 28.89 6.35
C GLU A 357 -6.41 27.80 5.30
N GLN A 358 -6.00 26.59 5.68
CA GLN A 358 -6.09 25.41 4.81
C GLN A 358 -7.56 24.98 4.66
N PRO A 359 -7.95 24.43 3.49
CA PRO A 359 -9.29 23.85 3.33
C PRO A 359 -9.55 22.79 4.41
N SER A 360 -10.76 22.77 4.97
CA SER A 360 -11.11 21.75 5.97
C SER A 360 -11.03 20.35 5.37
N VAL A 361 -10.72 19.36 6.22
CA VAL A 361 -10.67 17.96 5.78
C VAL A 361 -12.00 17.50 5.17
N LYS A 362 -13.12 17.99 5.70
CA LYS A 362 -14.46 17.71 5.16
C LYS A 362 -14.59 18.25 3.72
N ALA A 363 -14.16 19.49 3.47
CA ALA A 363 -14.16 20.06 2.13
C ALA A 363 -13.28 19.23 1.17
N ILE A 364 -12.05 18.88 1.59
CA ILE A 364 -11.13 18.06 0.80
C ILE A 364 -11.77 16.71 0.42
N LEU A 365 -12.45 16.05 1.35
CA LEU A 365 -12.95 14.68 1.14
C LEU A 365 -14.33 14.61 0.48
N SER A 366 -15.16 15.67 0.58
CA SER A 366 -16.51 15.66 0.05
C SER A 366 -16.68 16.35 -1.30
N THR A 367 -15.72 17.18 -1.71
CA THR A 367 -15.82 17.95 -2.95
C THR A 367 -15.32 17.11 -4.13
N SER A 368 -16.11 16.99 -5.18
CA SER A 368 -15.68 16.35 -6.43
C SER A 368 -14.79 17.31 -7.22
N ILE A 369 -13.60 16.85 -7.56
CA ILE A 369 -12.62 17.59 -8.36
C ILE A 369 -12.07 16.64 -9.43
N PRO A 370 -12.68 16.61 -10.61
CA PRO A 370 -12.40 15.57 -11.63
C PRO A 370 -10.92 15.41 -11.95
N TYR A 371 -10.16 16.50 -12.03
CA TYR A 371 -8.73 16.41 -12.32
C TYR A 371 -7.92 15.84 -11.15
N LEU A 372 -8.35 16.07 -9.90
CA LEU A 372 -7.72 15.44 -8.73
C LEU A 372 -7.95 13.92 -8.71
N GLU A 373 -9.19 13.48 -8.96
CA GLU A 373 -9.51 12.06 -9.04
C GLU A 373 -8.72 11.40 -10.17
N ALA A 374 -8.65 12.04 -11.34
CA ALA A 374 -7.87 11.58 -12.49
C ALA A 374 -6.36 11.48 -12.17
N TYR A 375 -5.80 12.50 -11.52
CA TYR A 375 -4.40 12.50 -11.09
C TYR A 375 -4.11 11.38 -10.07
N MET A 376 -5.01 11.13 -9.14
CA MET A 376 -4.88 10.06 -8.15
C MET A 376 -4.88 8.68 -8.80
N GLU A 377 -5.82 8.40 -9.71
CA GLU A 377 -5.89 7.11 -10.43
C GLU A 377 -4.65 6.90 -11.30
N GLU A 378 -4.20 7.93 -12.03
CA GLU A 378 -2.99 7.84 -12.83
C GLU A 378 -1.74 7.64 -11.96
N SER A 379 -1.65 8.30 -10.81
CA SER A 379 -0.57 8.07 -9.85
C SER A 379 -0.54 6.63 -9.36
N MET A 380 -1.68 6.05 -9.03
CA MET A 380 -1.77 4.65 -8.58
C MET A 380 -1.41 3.67 -9.71
N ARG A 381 -1.86 3.92 -10.94
CA ARG A 381 -1.51 3.14 -12.13
C ARG A 381 -0.01 3.18 -12.40
N ALA A 382 0.56 4.38 -12.49
CA ALA A 382 1.97 4.58 -12.84
C ALA A 382 2.92 4.15 -11.71
N ALA A 383 2.55 4.37 -10.44
CA ALA A 383 3.32 3.89 -9.29
C ALA A 383 3.38 2.36 -9.26
N ASN A 384 2.27 1.67 -9.58
CA ASN A 384 2.18 0.21 -9.55
C ASN A 384 2.88 -0.38 -8.31
N THR A 385 2.49 0.11 -7.12
CA THR A 385 3.17 -0.18 -5.86
C THR A 385 3.22 -1.67 -5.52
N SER A 386 2.19 -2.43 -5.94
CA SER A 386 2.09 -3.88 -5.78
C SER A 386 1.98 -4.58 -7.15
N PRO A 387 3.07 -4.73 -7.88
CA PRO A 387 3.05 -5.11 -9.29
C PRO A 387 2.62 -6.55 -9.56
N ARG A 388 2.36 -7.34 -8.51
CA ARG A 388 2.09 -8.76 -8.67
C ARG A 388 1.09 -9.27 -7.66
N LEU A 389 0.14 -10.07 -8.15
CA LEU A 389 -0.78 -10.83 -7.34
C LEU A 389 -0.54 -12.31 -7.63
N VAL A 390 -0.41 -13.13 -6.59
CA VAL A 390 -0.14 -14.56 -6.76
C VAL A 390 -1.31 -15.37 -6.23
N ARG A 391 -1.83 -16.26 -7.06
CA ARG A 391 -2.83 -17.27 -6.70
C ARG A 391 -2.24 -18.65 -6.87
N ARG A 392 -2.93 -19.65 -6.34
CA ARG A 392 -2.65 -21.06 -6.55
C ARG A 392 -3.95 -21.77 -6.90
N THR A 393 -3.91 -22.64 -7.89
CA THR A 393 -5.06 -23.45 -8.26
C THR A 393 -5.43 -24.42 -7.14
N THR A 394 -6.70 -24.50 -6.79
CA THR A 394 -7.27 -25.38 -5.76
C THR A 394 -7.82 -26.65 -6.37
N THR A 395 -8.13 -26.64 -7.65
CA THR A 395 -8.60 -27.73 -8.48
C THR A 395 -7.88 -27.69 -9.83
N ASP A 396 -8.02 -28.73 -10.64
CA ASP A 396 -7.68 -28.63 -12.06
C ASP A 396 -8.59 -27.61 -12.72
N THR A 397 -8.03 -26.75 -13.56
CA THR A 397 -8.74 -25.64 -14.17
C THR A 397 -8.10 -25.25 -15.49
N GLN A 398 -8.61 -24.16 -16.10
CA GLN A 398 -8.00 -23.59 -17.31
C GLN A 398 -7.82 -22.08 -17.19
N VAL A 399 -6.84 -21.55 -17.91
CA VAL A 399 -6.59 -20.12 -18.10
C VAL A 399 -6.44 -19.88 -19.60
N LEU A 400 -7.35 -19.13 -20.20
CA LEU A 400 -7.36 -18.78 -21.61
C LEU A 400 -7.13 -20.01 -22.53
N GLY A 401 -7.89 -21.09 -22.28
CA GLY A 401 -7.84 -22.34 -23.04
C GLY A 401 -6.72 -23.32 -22.67
N TYR A 402 -5.80 -22.94 -21.78
CA TYR A 402 -4.72 -23.82 -21.32
C TYR A 402 -5.10 -24.55 -20.02
N SER A 403 -5.00 -25.86 -19.99
CA SER A 403 -5.25 -26.68 -18.79
C SER A 403 -4.15 -26.45 -17.76
N ILE A 404 -4.55 -26.13 -16.53
CA ILE A 404 -3.68 -25.85 -15.40
C ILE A 404 -4.01 -26.82 -14.27
N PRO A 405 -3.10 -27.73 -13.90
CA PRO A 405 -3.33 -28.67 -12.81
C PRO A 405 -3.49 -27.98 -11.44
N LYS A 406 -4.14 -28.66 -10.52
CA LYS A 406 -4.20 -28.29 -9.10
C LYS A 406 -2.80 -28.06 -8.52
N GLY A 407 -2.66 -27.05 -7.68
CA GLY A 407 -1.42 -26.77 -6.96
C GLY A 407 -0.43 -25.88 -7.72
N VAL A 408 -0.75 -25.46 -8.93
CA VAL A 408 0.11 -24.58 -9.73
C VAL A 408 -0.06 -23.12 -9.30
N SER A 409 1.05 -22.41 -9.17
CA SER A 409 1.04 -20.97 -8.89
C SER A 409 0.74 -20.18 -10.15
N VAL A 410 -0.19 -19.22 -10.05
CA VAL A 410 -0.54 -18.30 -11.13
C VAL A 410 -0.20 -16.89 -10.68
N LEU A 411 0.72 -16.25 -11.39
CA LEU A 411 1.13 -14.89 -11.18
C LEU A 411 0.29 -13.99 -12.09
N LEU A 412 -0.49 -13.15 -11.47
CA LEU A 412 -1.41 -12.22 -12.10
C LEU A 412 -0.77 -10.84 -12.12
N ASN A 413 -0.67 -10.23 -13.29
CA ASN A 413 -0.18 -8.87 -13.43
C ASN A 413 -1.39 -7.90 -13.43
N PRO A 414 -1.57 -7.07 -12.38
CA PRO A 414 -2.65 -6.10 -12.32
C PRO A 414 -2.36 -4.82 -13.12
N TYR A 415 -1.18 -4.71 -13.69
CA TYR A 415 -0.73 -3.50 -14.40
C TYR A 415 -1.20 -3.50 -15.86
N ILE A 416 -1.75 -2.36 -16.26
CA ILE A 416 -2.20 -2.10 -17.62
C ILE A 416 -1.17 -1.18 -18.26
N GLY A 417 -0.34 -1.72 -19.10
CA GLY A 417 0.70 -0.96 -19.79
C GLY A 417 0.91 -1.40 -21.24
N THR A 418 0.16 -2.44 -21.67
CA THR A 418 0.25 -2.97 -23.03
C THR A 418 -1.14 -3.21 -23.58
N GLN A 419 -1.23 -3.17 -24.90
CA GLN A 419 -2.44 -3.55 -25.61
C GLN A 419 -2.78 -5.01 -25.31
N PRO A 420 -4.01 -5.32 -24.89
CA PRO A 420 -4.46 -6.68 -24.74
C PRO A 420 -4.27 -7.43 -26.07
N LEU A 421 -3.84 -8.68 -25.99
CA LEU A 421 -3.90 -9.58 -27.14
C LEU A 421 -5.35 -9.84 -27.48
N ASP A 422 -5.66 -9.93 -28.76
CA ASP A 422 -6.97 -10.39 -29.20
C ASP A 422 -7.11 -11.88 -28.91
N ILE A 423 -7.84 -12.18 -27.81
CA ILE A 423 -8.03 -13.55 -27.33
C ILE A 423 -9.44 -13.99 -27.72
N PRO A 424 -9.57 -15.06 -28.53
CA PRO A 424 -10.86 -15.59 -28.91
C PRO A 424 -11.76 -15.89 -27.71
N GLU A 425 -13.02 -15.46 -27.76
CA GLU A 425 -13.97 -15.60 -26.65
C GLU A 425 -14.16 -17.05 -26.17
N HIS A 426 -14.08 -18.03 -27.10
CA HIS A 426 -14.24 -19.45 -26.74
C HIS A 426 -13.10 -19.98 -25.86
N LEU A 427 -11.95 -19.31 -25.79
CA LEU A 427 -10.83 -19.66 -24.89
C LEU A 427 -11.01 -19.10 -23.47
N ARG A 428 -11.95 -18.17 -23.30
CA ARG A 428 -12.23 -17.57 -21.99
C ARG A 428 -13.18 -18.43 -21.17
N SER A 429 -13.11 -18.33 -19.85
CA SER A 429 -14.09 -18.92 -18.95
C SER A 429 -15.50 -18.35 -19.20
N GLU A 430 -16.53 -19.07 -18.79
CA GLU A 430 -17.93 -18.59 -18.90
C GLU A 430 -18.12 -17.25 -18.17
N THR A 431 -17.58 -17.15 -16.93
CA THR A 431 -17.67 -15.92 -16.13
C THR A 431 -16.93 -14.75 -16.77
N SER A 432 -15.79 -15.01 -17.41
CA SER A 432 -15.06 -14.00 -18.19
C SER A 432 -15.84 -13.54 -19.42
N ARG A 433 -16.50 -14.47 -20.15
CA ARG A 433 -17.36 -14.11 -21.30
C ARG A 433 -18.53 -13.22 -20.88
N ASN A 434 -19.20 -13.58 -19.77
CA ASN A 434 -20.35 -12.83 -19.25
C ASN A 434 -19.98 -11.42 -18.74
N SER A 435 -18.69 -11.16 -18.47
CA SER A 435 -18.19 -9.86 -18.05
C SER A 435 -17.75 -8.94 -19.20
N LYS A 436 -17.96 -9.34 -20.46
CA LYS A 436 -17.48 -8.62 -21.65
C LYS A 436 -17.87 -7.13 -21.65
N GLY A 437 -19.12 -6.81 -21.39
CA GLY A 437 -19.63 -5.43 -21.39
C GLY A 437 -18.95 -4.47 -20.40
N ASN A 438 -18.21 -5.00 -19.43
CA ASN A 438 -17.40 -4.18 -18.49
C ASN A 438 -16.03 -3.81 -19.05
N PHE A 439 -15.68 -4.30 -20.26
CA PHE A 439 -14.37 -4.16 -20.91
C PHE A 439 -14.49 -3.82 -22.41
N GLU A 440 -15.66 -3.33 -22.83
CA GLU A 440 -15.97 -3.12 -24.27
C GLU A 440 -15.21 -1.97 -24.92
N SER A 441 -14.66 -1.06 -24.15
CA SER A 441 -13.82 -0.02 -24.73
C SER A 441 -12.38 -0.53 -24.91
N TYR A 442 -11.95 -0.60 -26.14
CA TYR A 442 -10.53 -0.60 -26.49
C TYR A 442 -9.92 0.67 -25.89
N TRP A 443 -9.21 0.53 -24.76
CA TRP A 443 -8.45 1.67 -24.27
C TRP A 443 -7.23 1.89 -25.17
N ASP A 444 -7.03 3.15 -25.51
CA ASP A 444 -5.82 3.54 -26.22
C ASP A 444 -4.61 3.30 -25.29
N VAL A 445 -3.74 2.38 -25.69
CA VAL A 445 -2.48 2.08 -24.98
C VAL A 445 -1.33 2.95 -25.47
N SER A 446 -1.54 3.82 -26.44
CA SER A 446 -0.56 4.82 -26.83
C SER A 446 -0.23 5.72 -25.63
N GLY A 447 1.04 5.98 -25.39
CA GLY A 447 1.48 6.80 -24.27
C GLY A 447 1.21 6.22 -22.86
N MET A 448 1.02 4.88 -22.73
CA MET A 448 0.86 4.26 -21.40
C MET A 448 2.14 4.35 -20.53
N ASP A 449 3.28 4.62 -21.14
CA ASP A 449 4.52 4.90 -20.43
C ASP A 449 4.55 6.33 -19.86
N ASP A 450 3.74 7.22 -20.41
CA ASP A 450 3.61 8.59 -19.97
C ASP A 450 2.63 8.72 -18.80
N PHE A 451 2.87 9.72 -17.97
CA PHE A 451 1.96 10.10 -16.90
C PHE A 451 0.90 11.06 -17.44
N GLN A 452 -0.32 10.57 -17.66
CA GLN A 452 -1.41 11.32 -18.30
C GLN A 452 -2.72 11.20 -17.48
N PRO A 453 -2.97 12.07 -16.50
CA PRO A 453 -4.23 12.10 -15.76
C PRO A 453 -5.46 12.25 -16.67
N GLU A 454 -5.32 12.95 -17.79
CA GLU A 454 -6.40 13.22 -18.74
C GLU A 454 -7.05 11.97 -19.31
N ARG A 455 -6.34 10.84 -19.34
CA ARG A 455 -6.91 9.55 -19.78
C ARG A 455 -8.09 9.06 -18.92
N TRP A 456 -8.23 9.58 -17.71
CA TRP A 456 -9.31 9.27 -16.78
C TRP A 456 -10.48 10.23 -16.85
N LEU A 457 -10.46 11.19 -17.77
CA LEU A 457 -11.53 12.15 -18.00
C LEU A 457 -12.33 11.75 -19.23
N ALA A 458 -13.67 11.86 -19.13
CA ALA A 458 -14.55 11.77 -20.27
C ALA A 458 -14.46 13.05 -21.12
N GLU A 459 -15.10 13.05 -22.31
CA GLU A 459 -15.09 14.19 -23.23
C GLU A 459 -15.68 15.48 -22.62
N ASP A 460 -16.63 15.35 -21.71
CA ASP A 460 -17.22 16.46 -20.97
C ASP A 460 -16.35 16.96 -19.80
N GLY A 461 -15.16 16.38 -19.61
CA GLY A 461 -14.24 16.70 -18.52
C GLY A 461 -14.59 16.05 -17.18
N SER A 462 -15.63 15.25 -17.08
CA SER A 462 -15.98 14.51 -15.86
C SER A 462 -15.01 13.34 -15.63
N PHE A 463 -14.79 12.99 -14.37
CA PHE A 463 -13.96 11.83 -14.02
C PHE A 463 -14.68 10.52 -14.32
N ASN A 464 -14.02 9.64 -15.07
CA ASN A 464 -14.53 8.32 -15.40
C ASN A 464 -13.61 7.20 -14.87
N PRO A 465 -13.89 6.61 -13.69
CA PRO A 465 -13.08 5.55 -13.11
C PRO A 465 -13.15 4.22 -13.90
N ARG A 466 -14.06 4.10 -14.85
CA ARG A 466 -14.23 2.92 -15.71
C ARG A 466 -13.50 3.03 -17.04
N GLN A 467 -12.89 4.18 -17.33
CA GLN A 467 -12.14 4.43 -18.58
C GLN A 467 -11.04 3.38 -18.79
N PHE A 468 -10.41 2.96 -17.68
CA PHE A 468 -9.39 1.91 -17.67
C PHE A 468 -9.67 0.92 -16.54
N PRO A 469 -9.41 -0.37 -16.73
CA PRO A 469 -9.48 -1.34 -15.65
C PRO A 469 -8.37 -1.06 -14.63
N CYS A 470 -8.73 -0.71 -13.40
CA CYS A 470 -7.78 -0.49 -12.31
C CYS A 470 -7.85 -1.64 -11.31
N LEU A 471 -6.74 -2.35 -11.13
CA LEU A 471 -6.60 -3.45 -10.18
C LEU A 471 -5.57 -3.16 -9.08
N THR A 472 -5.24 -1.90 -8.86
CA THR A 472 -4.26 -1.46 -7.85
C THR A 472 -4.56 -2.01 -6.46
N PHE A 473 -5.83 -2.09 -6.09
CA PHE A 473 -6.29 -2.65 -4.82
C PHE A 473 -6.73 -4.12 -4.92
N SER A 474 -6.40 -4.80 -6.03
CA SER A 474 -6.92 -6.14 -6.34
C SER A 474 -8.45 -6.15 -6.48
N ALA A 475 -9.06 -7.33 -6.57
CA ALA A 475 -10.50 -7.51 -6.69
C ALA A 475 -10.98 -8.73 -5.88
N GLY A 476 -12.31 -8.87 -5.75
CA GLY A 476 -12.95 -10.01 -5.10
C GLY A 476 -12.73 -10.08 -3.59
N PRO A 477 -12.93 -11.26 -2.98
CA PRO A 477 -12.89 -11.42 -1.52
C PRO A 477 -11.54 -11.07 -0.87
N ARG A 478 -10.48 -11.06 -1.65
CA ARG A 478 -9.11 -10.75 -1.20
C ARG A 478 -8.64 -9.34 -1.62
N MET A 479 -9.55 -8.47 -2.04
CA MET A 479 -9.23 -7.08 -2.30
C MET A 479 -8.66 -6.37 -1.06
N CYS A 480 -7.94 -5.28 -1.28
CA CYS A 480 -7.34 -4.51 -0.20
C CYS A 480 -8.39 -4.04 0.80
N TYR A 481 -8.17 -4.36 2.06
CA TYR A 481 -9.09 -4.00 3.14
C TYR A 481 -9.03 -2.52 3.49
N GLY A 482 -7.84 -1.94 3.40
CA GLY A 482 -7.59 -0.53 3.68
C GLY A 482 -7.82 0.41 2.50
N ARG A 483 -8.48 -0.02 1.39
CA ARG A 483 -8.64 0.78 0.18
C ARG A 483 -9.20 2.17 0.47
N ASN A 484 -10.32 2.26 1.19
CA ASN A 484 -10.97 3.54 1.46
C ASN A 484 -10.11 4.46 2.32
N LEU A 485 -9.47 3.91 3.36
CA LEU A 485 -8.52 4.67 4.19
C LEU A 485 -7.33 5.18 3.36
N ALA A 486 -6.76 4.34 2.50
CA ALA A 486 -5.62 4.71 1.66
C ALA A 486 -5.97 5.82 0.65
N LEU A 487 -7.16 5.74 0.03
CA LEU A 487 -7.63 6.78 -0.89
C LEU A 487 -7.89 8.11 -0.18
N MET A 488 -8.51 8.09 0.99
CA MET A 488 -8.73 9.30 1.80
C MET A 488 -7.41 9.95 2.19
N GLU A 489 -6.46 9.19 2.70
CA GLU A 489 -5.15 9.68 3.12
C GLU A 489 -4.35 10.22 1.93
N PHE A 490 -4.34 9.52 0.81
CA PHE A 490 -3.67 9.98 -0.39
C PHE A 490 -4.25 11.31 -0.89
N ARG A 491 -5.59 11.43 -0.90
CA ARG A 491 -6.28 12.66 -1.28
C ARG A 491 -5.92 13.84 -0.38
N VAL A 492 -5.99 13.67 0.94
CA VAL A 492 -5.68 14.73 1.90
C VAL A 492 -4.24 15.20 1.78
N ASN A 493 -3.27 14.25 1.75
CA ASN A 493 -1.86 14.59 1.60
C ASN A 493 -1.56 15.29 0.27
N LEU A 494 -2.10 14.76 -0.85
CA LEU A 494 -1.85 15.34 -2.17
C LEU A 494 -2.40 16.76 -2.29
N VAL A 495 -3.64 16.99 -1.82
CA VAL A 495 -4.25 18.33 -1.83
C VAL A 495 -3.42 19.32 -1.01
N LEU A 496 -3.07 18.95 0.22
CA LEU A 496 -2.29 19.85 1.09
C LEU A 496 -0.88 20.09 0.54
N LEU A 497 -0.23 19.09 -0.03
CA LEU A 497 1.10 19.25 -0.65
C LEU A 497 1.04 20.23 -1.83
N VAL A 498 0.09 20.07 -2.75
CA VAL A 498 -0.03 20.89 -3.96
C VAL A 498 -0.46 22.32 -3.65
N LEU A 499 -1.29 22.53 -2.62
CA LEU A 499 -1.70 23.87 -2.18
C LEU A 499 -0.61 24.63 -1.40
N ASN A 500 0.34 23.92 -0.79
CA ASN A 500 1.36 24.56 0.04
C ASN A 500 2.73 24.66 -0.62
N PHE A 501 3.00 23.86 -1.65
CA PHE A 501 4.30 23.81 -2.29
C PHE A 501 4.22 23.76 -3.81
N LYS A 502 5.14 24.46 -4.44
CA LYS A 502 5.54 24.18 -5.80
C LYS A 502 6.71 23.20 -5.76
N PHE A 503 6.59 22.12 -6.51
CA PHE A 503 7.63 21.12 -6.69
C PHE A 503 8.47 21.53 -7.90
N ASP A 504 9.65 22.07 -7.64
CA ASP A 504 10.55 22.55 -8.66
C ASP A 504 11.38 21.44 -9.29
N SER A 505 11.95 21.72 -10.46
CA SER A 505 12.81 20.77 -11.17
C SER A 505 14.04 20.39 -10.35
N LEU A 506 14.50 19.16 -10.53
CA LEU A 506 15.69 18.60 -9.88
C LEU A 506 16.84 18.45 -10.86
N PRO A 507 18.10 18.48 -10.37
CA PRO A 507 19.25 18.01 -11.14
C PRO A 507 19.03 16.59 -11.66
N LYS A 508 19.59 16.29 -12.85
CA LYS A 508 19.34 15.04 -13.58
C LYS A 508 19.64 13.77 -12.77
N ASP A 509 20.68 13.78 -11.97
CA ASP A 509 21.11 12.67 -11.09
C ASP A 509 20.17 12.44 -9.91
N LEU A 510 19.42 13.46 -9.46
CA LEU A 510 18.43 13.40 -8.39
C LEU A 510 16.98 13.21 -8.91
N ALA A 511 16.75 13.43 -10.20
CA ALA A 511 15.43 13.31 -10.84
C ALA A 511 15.08 11.88 -11.29
N SER A 512 15.99 10.90 -11.11
CA SER A 512 15.83 9.53 -11.64
C SER A 512 14.48 8.91 -11.28
N MET A 513 13.78 8.36 -12.29
CA MET A 513 12.53 7.59 -12.15
C MET A 513 12.79 6.09 -11.96
N GLU A 514 14.02 5.70 -11.68
CA GLU A 514 14.36 4.31 -11.39
C GLU A 514 13.64 3.80 -10.14
N SER A 515 13.19 2.55 -10.24
CA SER A 515 12.55 1.86 -9.12
C SER A 515 13.44 0.77 -8.56
N GLN A 516 13.25 0.48 -7.27
CA GLN A 516 13.77 -0.73 -6.64
C GLN A 516 12.61 -1.59 -6.17
N GLN A 517 12.72 -2.89 -6.42
CA GLN A 517 11.74 -3.85 -5.97
C GLN A 517 12.18 -4.43 -4.62
N ARG A 518 11.60 -3.92 -3.55
CA ARG A 518 11.65 -4.55 -2.23
C ARG A 518 10.42 -5.45 -2.06
N ARG A 519 9.61 -5.23 -1.05
CA ARG A 519 8.26 -5.81 -0.98
C ARG A 519 7.32 -5.11 -1.96
N PHE A 520 7.45 -3.80 -2.04
CA PHE A 520 6.72 -2.92 -2.94
C PHE A 520 7.66 -2.33 -3.99
N ARG A 521 7.11 -1.85 -5.11
CA ARG A 521 7.86 -1.08 -6.10
C ARG A 521 7.98 0.35 -5.59
N MET A 522 9.15 0.69 -5.08
CA MET A 522 9.43 2.02 -4.55
C MET A 522 10.45 2.77 -5.42
N PRO A 523 10.43 4.10 -5.45
CA PRO A 523 11.48 4.85 -6.13
C PRO A 523 12.84 4.57 -5.48
N ARG A 524 13.91 4.50 -6.28
CA ARG A 524 15.27 4.33 -5.77
C ARG A 524 15.68 5.48 -4.89
N GLN A 525 15.21 6.69 -5.23
CA GLN A 525 15.44 7.93 -4.50
C GLN A 525 14.20 8.83 -4.57
N CYS A 526 13.98 9.62 -3.54
CA CYS A 526 12.87 10.56 -3.45
C CYS A 526 13.38 11.91 -2.94
N TYR A 527 13.99 12.67 -3.84
CA TYR A 527 14.37 14.07 -3.59
C TYR A 527 13.26 15.02 -4.03
N VAL A 528 13.13 16.12 -3.34
CA VAL A 528 12.24 17.24 -3.67
C VAL A 528 12.98 18.55 -3.56
N ARG A 529 12.61 19.53 -4.37
CA ARG A 529 12.96 20.94 -4.23
C ARG A 529 11.64 21.67 -4.09
N LEU A 530 11.41 22.28 -2.94
CA LEU A 530 10.11 22.87 -2.59
C LEU A 530 10.21 24.38 -2.49
N SER A 531 9.32 25.07 -3.21
CA SER A 531 9.05 26.49 -3.04
C SER A 531 7.71 26.65 -2.31
N PRO A 532 7.69 27.17 -1.08
CA PRO A 532 6.43 27.46 -0.36
C PRO A 532 5.54 28.45 -1.13
N LEU A 533 4.21 28.22 -1.06
CA LEU A 533 3.17 29.03 -1.73
C LEU A 533 2.35 29.81 -0.71
#